data_8db5729143775bef714497c4616f9158
#
_entry.id   8db5729143775bef714497c4616f9158
#
_cell.length_a   1.000
_cell.length_b   1.000
_cell.length_c   1.000
_cell.angle_alpha   90.00
_cell.angle_beta   90.00
_cell.angle_gamma   90.00
#
_symmetry.space_group_name_H-M   'P 1'
#
loop_
_entity.id
_entity.type
_entity.pdbx_description
1 polymer ?
#
loop_
_entity_poly.entity_id
_entity_poly.type
_entity_poly.pdbx_seq_one_letter_code
_entity_poly.pdbx_strand_id
1 'polypeptide(L)' 'MKIDKVMNNNVVSSIDEDGQEIIVVGTGIGFQGKEGKVVDEKKIQKIFRLEDPKMIRKLKEILQDLPMEQFEISTAI' A
#
# COMPACT_ATOMS: atom_id res chain seq x y z
N MET A 1 4.18 -6.70 10.07
CA MET A 1 3.07 -6.28 9.16
C MET A 1 3.04 -7.22 7.98
N LYS A 2 1.90 -7.83 7.73
CA LYS A 2 1.75 -8.79 6.65
C LYS A 2 0.89 -8.21 5.53
N ILE A 3 1.19 -8.59 4.31
CA ILE A 3 0.42 -8.16 3.15
C ILE A 3 -0.96 -8.82 3.18
N ASP A 4 -2.00 -8.00 3.11
CA ASP A 4 -3.37 -8.49 2.93
C ASP A 4 -3.66 -8.70 1.45
N LYS A 5 -3.37 -7.69 0.64
CA LYS A 5 -3.50 -7.79 -0.82
C LYS A 5 -2.42 -6.97 -1.51
N VAL A 6 -1.97 -7.43 -2.66
CA VAL A 6 -1.06 -6.67 -3.53
C VAL A 6 -1.89 -5.97 -4.59
N MET A 7 -1.82 -4.65 -4.63
CA MET A 7 -2.54 -3.86 -5.62
C MET A 7 -1.72 -3.66 -6.89
N ASN A 8 -0.45 -3.33 -6.71
CA ASN A 8 0.53 -3.24 -7.80
C ASN A 8 1.92 -3.35 -7.20
N ASN A 9 2.96 -3.14 -8.00
CA ASN A 9 4.34 -3.30 -7.53
C ASN A 9 4.73 -2.31 -6.44
N ASN A 10 3.99 -1.23 -6.27
CA ASN A 10 4.33 -0.15 -5.33
C ASN A 10 3.33 0.04 -4.22
N VAL A 11 2.22 -0.69 -4.24
CA VAL A 11 1.13 -0.49 -3.27
C VAL A 11 0.60 -1.84 -2.81
N VAL A 12 0.56 -2.01 -1.50
CA VAL A 12 -0.06 -3.19 -0.88
C VAL A 12 -1.02 -2.73 0.20
N SER A 13 -1.99 -3.56 0.54
CA SER A 13 -2.78 -3.35 1.74
C SER A 13 -2.32 -4.29 2.84
N SER A 14 -2.55 -3.86 4.07
CA SER A 14 -2.21 -4.65 5.25
C SER A 14 -3.26 -4.40 6.32
N ILE A 15 -3.20 -5.17 7.39
CA ILE A 15 -4.07 -5.00 8.55
C ILE A 15 -3.19 -4.61 9.73
N ASP A 16 -3.56 -3.54 10.43
CA ASP A 16 -2.78 -3.10 11.58
C ASP A 16 -3.13 -3.90 12.84
N GLU A 17 -2.51 -3.54 13.96
CA GLU A 17 -2.70 -4.24 15.23
C GLU A 17 -4.14 -4.14 15.74
N ASP A 18 -4.85 -3.11 15.37
CA ASP A 18 -6.25 -2.90 15.76
C ASP A 18 -7.23 -3.59 14.82
N GLY A 19 -6.73 -4.30 13.83
CA GLY A 19 -7.57 -4.99 12.86
C GLY A 19 -8.09 -4.09 11.74
N GLN A 20 -7.55 -2.87 11.62
CA GLN A 20 -7.96 -1.94 10.58
C GLN A 20 -7.09 -2.07 9.34
N GLU A 21 -7.72 -1.94 8.19
CA GLU A 21 -7.00 -1.98 6.93
C GLU A 21 -6.21 -0.71 6.72
N ILE A 22 -4.96 -0.87 6.30
CA ILE A 22 -4.07 0.24 5.95
C ILE A 22 -3.53 0.03 4.54
N ILE A 23 -3.17 1.14 3.89
CA ILE A 23 -2.55 1.12 2.58
C ILE A 23 -1.09 1.49 2.73
N VAL A 24 -0.21 0.65 2.22
CA VAL A 24 1.24 0.85 2.32
C VAL A 24 1.80 1.10 0.93
N VAL A 25 2.51 2.21 0.79
CA VAL A 25 3.10 2.64 -0.48
C VAL A 25 4.61 2.64 -0.37
N GLY A 26 5.27 2.09 -1.35
CA GLY A 26 6.73 2.11 -1.44
C GLY A 26 7.19 1.50 -2.75
N THR A 27 8.25 2.05 -3.34
CA THR A 27 8.78 1.56 -4.60
C THR A 27 9.16 0.08 -4.49
N GLY A 28 8.53 -0.75 -5.29
CA GLY A 28 8.81 -2.19 -5.32
C GLY A 28 8.27 -2.97 -4.13
N ILE A 29 7.49 -2.36 -3.25
CA ILE A 29 7.00 -3.02 -2.03
C ILE A 29 6.10 -4.22 -2.34
N GLY A 30 5.37 -4.17 -3.45
CA GLY A 30 4.51 -5.26 -3.89
C GLY A 30 5.18 -6.23 -4.85
N PHE A 31 6.40 -5.94 -5.26
CA PHE A 31 7.13 -6.79 -6.21
C PHE A 31 7.47 -8.12 -5.54
N GLN A 32 7.04 -9.22 -6.16
CA GLN A 32 7.14 -10.57 -5.60
C GLN A 32 6.40 -10.74 -4.28
N GLY A 33 5.56 -9.77 -3.90
CA GLY A 33 4.74 -9.87 -2.71
C GLY A 33 3.55 -10.79 -2.93
N LYS A 34 3.09 -11.41 -1.85
CA LYS A 34 1.92 -12.27 -1.85
C LYS A 34 1.14 -12.06 -0.56
N GLU A 35 -0.14 -12.40 -0.59
CA GLU A 35 -0.97 -12.39 0.61
C GLU A 35 -0.31 -13.22 1.71
N GLY A 36 -0.25 -12.66 2.91
CA GLY A 36 0.35 -13.31 4.07
C GLY A 36 1.86 -13.15 4.19
N LYS A 37 2.52 -12.63 3.17
CA LYS A 37 3.96 -12.38 3.23
C LYS A 37 4.23 -11.11 4.03
N VAL A 38 5.35 -11.08 4.76
CA VAL A 38 5.73 -9.91 5.55
C VAL A 38 6.12 -8.75 4.63
N VAL A 39 5.60 -7.56 4.95
CA VAL A 39 5.97 -6.34 4.23
C VAL A 39 7.43 -5.98 4.55
N ASP A 40 8.19 -5.63 3.53
CA ASP A 40 9.55 -5.15 3.71
C ASP A 40 9.51 -3.70 4.21
N GLU A 41 9.75 -3.52 5.51
CA GLU A 41 9.67 -2.21 6.14
C GLU A 41 10.64 -1.20 5.55
N LYS A 42 11.74 -1.64 5.00
CA LYS A 42 12.74 -0.77 4.37
C LYS A 42 12.20 -0.10 3.10
N LYS A 43 11.20 -0.71 2.47
CA LYS A 43 10.58 -0.18 1.26
C LYS A 43 9.41 0.74 1.55
N ILE A 44 8.94 0.80 2.78
CA ILE A 44 7.78 1.62 3.13
C ILE A 44 8.15 3.09 3.01
N GLN A 45 7.43 3.80 2.17
CA GLN A 45 7.57 5.25 2.00
C GLN A 45 6.43 6.00 2.66
N LYS A 46 5.23 5.43 2.63
CA LYS A 46 4.07 6.06 3.23
C LYS A 46 3.03 5.02 3.62
N ILE A 47 2.33 5.29 4.71
CA ILE A 47 1.23 4.46 5.18
C ILE A 47 0.00 5.36 5.31
N PHE A 48 -1.11 4.93 4.72
CA PHE A 48 -2.40 5.60 4.84
C PHE A 48 -3.28 4.80 5.79
N ARG A 49 -3.71 5.45 6.87
CA ARG A 49 -4.64 4.88 7.86
C ARG A 49 -5.94 5.67 7.78
N LEU A 50 -6.99 5.00 7.32
CA LEU A 50 -8.30 5.62 7.18
C LEU A 50 -9.28 4.86 8.06
N GLU A 51 -10.07 5.59 8.82
CA GLU A 51 -11.07 5.00 9.70
C GLU A 51 -12.28 4.51 8.92
N ASP A 52 -12.60 5.17 7.83
CA ASP A 52 -13.79 4.85 7.03
C ASP A 52 -13.44 3.80 5.97
N PRO A 53 -14.05 2.59 6.04
CA PRO A 53 -13.79 1.55 5.04
C PRO A 53 -14.13 1.97 3.61
N LYS A 54 -15.10 2.87 3.44
CA LYS A 54 -15.46 3.37 2.10
C LYS A 54 -14.33 4.21 1.52
N MET A 55 -13.67 4.99 2.35
CA MET A 55 -12.53 5.80 1.91
C MET A 55 -11.35 4.94 1.52
N ILE A 56 -11.08 3.88 2.28
CA ILE A 56 -10.03 2.93 1.95
C ILE A 56 -10.31 2.27 0.61
N ARG A 57 -11.54 1.84 0.39
CA ARG A 57 -11.92 1.20 -0.88
C ARG A 57 -11.73 2.14 -2.05
N LYS A 58 -12.16 3.40 -1.88
CA LYS A 58 -12.00 4.42 -2.92
C LYS A 58 -10.53 4.71 -3.19
N LEU A 59 -9.72 4.80 -2.15
CA LEU A 59 -8.28 5.00 -2.29
C LEU A 59 -7.63 3.85 -3.03
N LYS A 60 -8.03 2.61 -2.75
CA LYS A 60 -7.51 1.44 -3.46
C LYS A 60 -7.78 1.53 -4.96
N GLU A 61 -8.99 1.92 -5.34
CA GLU A 61 -9.35 2.06 -6.76
C GLU A 61 -8.47 3.09 -7.45
N ILE A 62 -8.25 4.22 -6.81
CA ILE A 62 -7.41 5.28 -7.35
C ILE A 62 -5.96 4.80 -7.50
N LEU A 63 -5.42 4.17 -6.46
CA LEU A 63 -4.03 3.75 -6.44
C LEU A 63 -3.72 2.62 -7.42
N GLN A 64 -4.68 1.74 -7.69
CA GLN A 64 -4.49 0.67 -8.66
C GLN A 64 -4.27 1.20 -10.09
N ASP A 65 -4.86 2.33 -10.41
CA ASP A 65 -4.81 2.90 -11.74
C ASP A 65 -3.67 3.89 -11.94
N LEU A 66 -2.94 4.22 -10.86
CA LEU A 66 -1.85 5.19 -10.96
C LEU A 66 -0.58 4.57 -11.54
N PRO A 67 0.05 5.23 -12.51
CA PRO A 67 1.36 4.81 -13.01
C PRO A 67 2.42 4.93 -11.92
N MET A 68 3.44 4.07 -11.97
CA MET A 68 4.55 4.09 -11.02
C MET A 68 5.25 5.45 -10.96
N GLU A 69 5.37 6.11 -12.10
CA GLU A 69 6.04 7.40 -12.22
C GLU A 69 5.43 8.47 -11.33
N GLN A 70 4.11 8.41 -11.13
CA GLN A 70 3.43 9.39 -10.29
C GLN A 70 3.79 9.22 -8.81
N PHE A 71 4.05 8.00 -8.38
CA PHE A 71 4.49 7.76 -7.01
C PHE A 71 5.89 8.30 -6.79
N GLU A 72 6.78 8.14 -7.76
CA GLU A 72 8.14 8.66 -7.67
C GLU A 72 8.16 10.18 -7.57
N ILE A 73 7.31 10.84 -8.33
CA ILE A 73 7.20 12.31 -8.28
C ILE A 73 6.79 12.75 -6.89
N SER A 74 5.82 12.08 -6.28
CA SER A 74 5.35 12.47 -4.95
C SER A 74 6.40 12.25 -3.88
N THR A 75 7.31 11.32 -4.07
CA THR A 75 8.38 11.05 -3.10
C THR A 75 9.60 11.93 -3.30
N ALA A 76 9.76 12.55 -4.45
CA ALA A 76 10.89 13.43 -4.73
C ALA A 76 10.77 14.79 -4.05
N ILE A 77 9.63 15.10 -3.56
CA ILE A 77 9.38 16.35 -2.86
C ILE A 77 9.68 16.20 -1.37
#